data_ac366704261d43a93fb3fcd79e0465c7
#
_entry.id   ac366704261d43a93fb3fcd79e0465c7
#
_cell.length_a   1.000
_cell.length_b   1.000
_cell.length_c   1.000
_cell.angle_alpha   90.00
_cell.angle_beta   90.00
_cell.angle_gamma   90.00
#
_symmetry.space_group_name_H-M   'P 1'
#
loop_
_entity.id
_entity.type
_entity.pdbx_description
1 polymer ?
#
loop_
_entity_poly.entity_id
_entity_poly.type
_entity_poly.pdbx_seq_one_letter_code
_entity_poly.pdbx_strand_id
1 'polypeptide(L)'
;MAPVSKIVEILSEFAAVELIQFALACLVLVYMTGILKINIGGHYGYVVLLLFVGTSFGNTMGLCIGSTRLSIEAKTGTLVGVSLGLCFFADLMISGIRAFMQQHIPFFNVISPASLIVDSFYALNMDLVSRYWENIASLLILSVVLLGISIWLSKGGKRK
;
A
#
# COMPACT_ATOMS: atom_id res chain seq x y z
N MET A 1 -1.07 -34.26 12.15
CA MET A 1 -0.73 -32.84 11.86
C MET A 1 -1.62 -31.97 12.75
N ALA A 2 -1.03 -31.11 13.59
CA ALA A 2 -1.82 -30.21 14.44
C ALA A 2 -2.58 -29.20 13.57
N PRO A 3 -3.86 -28.90 13.87
CA PRO A 3 -4.62 -27.91 13.12
C PRO A 3 -4.04 -26.52 13.40
N VAL A 4 -3.28 -26.02 12.45
CA VAL A 4 -2.76 -24.63 12.50
C VAL A 4 -3.96 -23.68 12.46
N SER A 5 -3.96 -22.68 13.36
CA SER A 5 -5.05 -21.72 13.37
C SER A 5 -5.02 -20.89 12.07
N LYS A 6 -6.19 -20.61 11.50
CA LYS A 6 -6.30 -19.79 10.26
C LYS A 6 -5.61 -18.43 10.35
N ILE A 7 -5.49 -17.88 11.56
CA ILE A 7 -4.79 -16.62 11.79
C ILE A 7 -3.29 -16.78 11.55
N VAL A 8 -2.71 -17.87 12.03
CA VAL A 8 -1.28 -18.16 11.84
C VAL A 8 -1.00 -18.40 10.34
N GLU A 9 -1.88 -19.09 9.64
CA GLU A 9 -1.80 -19.30 8.20
C GLU A 9 -1.78 -17.96 7.44
N ILE A 10 -2.76 -17.08 7.68
CA ILE A 10 -2.85 -15.75 7.06
C ILE A 10 -1.62 -14.89 7.39
N LEU A 11 -1.16 -14.89 8.64
CA LEU A 11 0.00 -14.09 9.04
C LEU A 11 1.30 -14.61 8.44
N SER A 12 1.47 -15.94 8.32
CA SER A 12 2.66 -16.51 7.68
C SER A 12 2.68 -16.24 6.17
N GLU A 13 1.54 -16.32 5.50
CA GLU A 13 1.37 -15.98 4.09
C GLU A 13 1.64 -14.48 3.86
N PHE A 14 1.08 -13.61 4.71
CA PHE A 14 1.37 -12.18 4.68
C PHE A 14 2.86 -11.89 4.83
N ALA A 15 3.52 -12.48 5.83
CA ALA A 15 4.94 -12.25 6.07
C ALA A 15 5.83 -12.73 4.90
N ALA A 16 5.51 -13.89 4.31
CA ALA A 16 6.25 -14.43 3.19
C ALA A 16 6.13 -13.53 1.93
N VAL A 17 4.91 -13.08 1.61
CA VAL A 17 4.66 -12.19 0.48
C VAL A 17 5.30 -10.82 0.72
N GLU A 18 5.22 -10.29 1.95
CA GLU A 18 5.81 -9.02 2.33
C GLU A 18 7.33 -9.01 2.14
N LEU A 19 8.01 -10.07 2.57
CA LEU A 19 9.47 -10.21 2.38
C LEU A 19 9.86 -10.19 0.91
N ILE A 20 9.13 -10.92 0.06
CA ILE A 20 9.40 -10.98 -1.38
C ILE A 20 9.15 -9.61 -2.03
N GLN A 21 8.02 -8.98 -1.76
CA GLN A 21 7.66 -7.68 -2.33
C GLN A 21 8.61 -6.59 -1.88
N PHE A 22 8.96 -6.56 -0.59
CA PHE A 22 9.91 -5.60 -0.06
C PHE A 22 11.31 -5.77 -0.66
N ALA A 23 11.79 -7.02 -0.81
CA ALA A 23 13.06 -7.30 -1.48
C ALA A 23 13.08 -6.81 -2.93
N LEU A 24 11.99 -7.04 -3.69
CA LEU A 24 11.85 -6.52 -5.05
C LEU A 24 11.80 -4.99 -5.09
N ALA A 25 11.08 -4.36 -4.17
CA ALA A 25 11.02 -2.90 -4.06
C ALA A 25 12.40 -2.29 -3.76
N CYS A 26 13.17 -2.90 -2.86
CA CYS A 26 14.54 -2.49 -2.57
C CYS A 26 15.46 -2.67 -3.79
N LEU A 27 15.30 -3.74 -4.56
CA LEU A 27 16.05 -3.96 -5.80
C LEU A 27 15.75 -2.86 -6.83
N VAL A 28 14.49 -2.49 -6.99
CA VAL A 28 14.07 -1.37 -7.85
C VAL A 28 14.67 -0.05 -7.35
N LEU A 29 14.68 0.19 -6.04
CA LEU A 29 15.30 1.39 -5.46
C LEU A 29 16.79 1.46 -5.77
N VAL A 30 17.52 0.35 -5.61
CA VAL A 30 18.95 0.28 -5.94
C VAL A 30 19.17 0.51 -7.44
N TYR A 31 18.32 -0.03 -8.30
CA TYR A 31 18.37 0.20 -9.74
C TYR A 31 18.18 1.69 -10.08
N MET A 32 17.15 2.32 -9.51
CA MET A 32 16.83 3.73 -9.73
C MET A 32 17.96 4.67 -9.28
N THR A 33 18.54 4.41 -8.11
CA THR A 33 19.59 5.27 -7.52
C THR A 33 20.98 4.96 -8.07
N GLY A 34 21.31 3.67 -8.28
CA GLY A 34 22.63 3.22 -8.72
C GLY A 34 22.84 3.36 -10.23
N ILE A 35 21.87 2.89 -11.03
CA ILE A 35 22.00 2.84 -12.50
C ILE A 35 21.43 4.12 -13.14
N LEU A 36 20.20 4.50 -12.79
CA LEU A 36 19.56 5.70 -13.35
C LEU A 36 20.03 6.99 -12.69
N LYS A 37 20.78 6.92 -11.58
CA LYS A 37 21.32 8.05 -10.82
C LYS A 37 20.25 9.10 -10.45
N ILE A 38 19.02 8.63 -10.19
CA ILE A 38 17.95 9.50 -9.74
C ILE A 38 18.24 9.94 -8.32
N ASN A 39 18.32 11.25 -8.11
CA ASN A 39 18.55 11.81 -6.78
C ASN A 39 17.24 11.80 -5.98
N ILE A 40 17.21 11.04 -4.88
CA ILE A 40 16.04 10.89 -3.98
C ILE A 40 16.23 11.77 -2.72
N GLY A 41 16.91 12.92 -2.82
CA GLY A 41 17.04 13.87 -1.72
C GLY A 41 17.91 13.41 -0.54
N GLY A 42 18.72 12.36 -0.69
CA GLY A 42 19.66 11.89 0.37
C GLY A 42 19.02 11.15 1.56
N HIS A 43 17.70 11.08 1.65
CA HIS A 43 16.96 10.47 2.77
C HIS A 43 16.64 8.98 2.54
N TYR A 44 17.63 8.17 2.18
CA TYR A 44 17.46 6.75 1.84
C TYR A 44 16.73 5.93 2.91
N GLY A 45 16.99 6.17 4.19
CA GLY A 45 16.34 5.46 5.29
C GLY A 45 14.82 5.67 5.33
N TYR A 46 14.38 6.90 5.12
CA TYR A 46 12.94 7.23 5.06
C TYR A 46 12.28 6.63 3.81
N VAL A 47 12.99 6.62 2.68
CA VAL A 47 12.47 6.00 1.45
C VAL A 47 12.30 4.49 1.62
N VAL A 48 13.26 3.80 2.24
CA VAL A 48 13.16 2.37 2.55
C VAL A 48 12.00 2.08 3.49
N LEU A 49 11.79 2.93 4.52
CA LEU A 49 10.63 2.80 5.41
C LEU A 49 9.30 3.01 4.66
N LEU A 50 9.24 4.00 3.78
CA LEU A 50 8.06 4.26 2.94
C LEU A 50 7.75 3.08 2.02
N LEU A 51 8.78 2.46 1.41
CA LEU A 51 8.63 1.25 0.60
C LEU A 51 8.07 0.10 1.43
N PHE A 52 8.60 -0.13 2.62
CA PHE A 52 8.10 -1.19 3.51
C PHE A 52 6.62 -0.98 3.89
N VAL A 53 6.25 0.24 4.29
CA VAL A 53 4.86 0.55 4.64
C VAL A 53 3.94 0.49 3.42
N GLY A 54 4.42 0.94 2.26
CA GLY A 54 3.67 0.89 1.00
C GLY A 54 3.42 -0.54 0.51
N THR A 55 4.43 -1.42 0.58
CA THR A 55 4.27 -2.86 0.25
C THR A 55 3.33 -3.54 1.24
N SER A 56 3.43 -3.25 2.53
CA SER A 56 2.52 -3.77 3.56
C SER A 56 1.07 -3.36 3.29
N PHE A 57 0.83 -2.11 2.88
CA PHE A 57 -0.51 -1.66 2.49
C PHE A 57 -1.03 -2.44 1.28
N GLY A 58 -0.23 -2.54 0.20
CA GLY A 58 -0.60 -3.29 -1.01
C GLY A 58 -0.94 -4.75 -0.71
N ASN A 59 -0.14 -5.39 0.14
CA ASN A 59 -0.32 -6.76 0.57
C ASN A 59 -1.59 -6.95 1.41
N THR A 60 -1.89 -6.05 2.37
CA THR A 60 -3.14 -6.09 3.15
C THR A 60 -4.37 -5.87 2.27
N MET A 61 -4.30 -4.98 1.27
CA MET A 61 -5.37 -4.77 0.29
C MET A 61 -5.60 -6.04 -0.54
N GLY A 62 -4.53 -6.71 -1.00
CA GLY A 62 -4.60 -7.98 -1.70
C GLY A 62 -5.24 -9.08 -0.85
N LEU A 63 -4.86 -9.21 0.42
CA LEU A 63 -5.47 -10.15 1.37
C LEU A 63 -6.95 -9.85 1.62
N CYS A 64 -7.32 -8.59 1.75
CA CYS A 64 -8.71 -8.19 1.96
C CYS A 64 -9.59 -8.62 0.78
N ILE A 65 -9.18 -8.33 -0.46
CA ILE A 65 -9.89 -8.75 -1.66
C ILE A 65 -9.85 -10.28 -1.81
N GLY A 66 -8.70 -10.90 -1.53
CA GLY A 66 -8.52 -12.35 -1.55
C GLY A 66 -9.45 -13.10 -0.59
N SER A 67 -9.75 -12.51 0.57
CA SER A 67 -10.65 -13.08 1.60
C SER A 67 -12.14 -12.98 1.22
N THR A 68 -12.51 -12.29 0.14
CA THR A 68 -13.89 -12.23 -0.37
C THR A 68 -14.31 -13.56 -1.00
N ARG A 69 -15.63 -13.79 -1.17
CA ARG A 69 -16.18 -15.00 -1.80
C ARG A 69 -16.35 -14.89 -3.31
N LEU A 70 -15.66 -13.96 -3.93
CA LEU A 70 -15.71 -13.75 -5.39
C LEU A 70 -14.96 -14.87 -6.14
N SER A 71 -15.24 -15.05 -7.43
CA SER A 71 -14.43 -15.90 -8.31
C SER A 71 -13.00 -15.34 -8.44
N ILE A 72 -12.06 -16.17 -8.84
CA ILE A 72 -10.65 -15.76 -8.98
C ILE A 72 -10.53 -14.61 -10.00
N GLU A 73 -11.25 -14.70 -11.12
CA GLU A 73 -11.26 -13.68 -12.16
C GLU A 73 -11.82 -12.35 -11.63
N ALA A 74 -12.92 -12.41 -10.85
CA ALA A 74 -13.51 -11.23 -10.24
C ALA A 74 -12.58 -10.58 -9.19
N LYS A 75 -11.87 -11.37 -8.37
CA LYS A 75 -10.88 -10.88 -7.42
C LYS A 75 -9.74 -10.14 -8.12
N THR A 76 -9.19 -10.76 -9.16
CA THR A 76 -8.11 -10.17 -9.96
C THR A 76 -8.57 -8.90 -10.66
N GLY A 77 -9.74 -8.91 -11.28
CA GLY A 77 -10.34 -7.72 -11.90
C GLY A 77 -10.57 -6.59 -10.91
N THR A 78 -11.09 -6.90 -9.71
CA THR A 78 -11.30 -5.93 -8.64
C THR A 78 -9.98 -5.34 -8.15
N LEU A 79 -8.97 -6.19 -7.92
CA LEU A 79 -7.66 -5.73 -7.47
C LEU A 79 -7.01 -4.79 -8.48
N VAL A 80 -7.02 -5.16 -9.77
CA VAL A 80 -6.48 -4.32 -10.85
C VAL A 80 -7.28 -3.02 -10.96
N GLY A 81 -8.61 -3.08 -10.95
CA GLY A 81 -9.47 -1.90 -11.05
C GLY A 81 -9.26 -0.92 -9.90
N VAL A 82 -9.20 -1.40 -8.65
CA VAL A 82 -8.94 -0.56 -7.48
C VAL A 82 -7.53 0.03 -7.55
N SER A 83 -6.51 -0.75 -7.91
CA SER A 83 -5.13 -0.27 -8.02
C SER A 83 -4.99 0.82 -9.08
N LEU A 84 -5.55 0.61 -10.28
CA LEU A 84 -5.54 1.62 -11.35
C LEU A 84 -6.32 2.88 -10.94
N GLY A 85 -7.47 2.73 -10.29
CA GLY A 85 -8.24 3.87 -9.76
C GLY A 85 -7.45 4.68 -8.74
N LEU A 86 -6.77 4.03 -7.80
CA LEU A 86 -5.91 4.70 -6.83
C LEU A 86 -4.74 5.44 -7.49
N CYS A 87 -4.09 4.82 -8.49
CA CYS A 87 -3.01 5.46 -9.26
C CYS A 87 -3.51 6.66 -10.07
N PHE A 88 -4.71 6.56 -10.65
CA PHE A 88 -5.34 7.66 -11.38
C PHE A 88 -5.55 8.88 -10.48
N PHE A 89 -6.15 8.69 -9.32
CA PHE A 89 -6.41 9.77 -8.36
C PHE A 89 -5.16 10.29 -7.64
N ALA A 90 -4.06 9.53 -7.64
CA ALA A 90 -2.79 9.96 -7.07
C ALA A 90 -1.94 10.82 -8.01
N ASP A 91 -2.48 11.27 -9.15
CA ASP A 91 -1.77 12.09 -10.16
C ASP A 91 -0.67 11.33 -10.92
N LEU A 92 -0.70 9.98 -10.85
CA LEU A 92 0.31 9.15 -11.50
C LEU A 92 0.02 8.88 -12.99
N MET A 93 -1.24 9.05 -13.41
CA MET A 93 -1.65 8.84 -14.81
C MET A 93 -1.90 10.14 -15.56
N ILE A 94 -2.53 11.14 -14.93
CA ILE A 94 -2.87 12.42 -15.54
C ILE A 94 -2.56 13.53 -14.54
N SER A 95 -1.63 14.43 -14.91
CA SER A 95 -1.23 15.55 -14.08
C SER A 95 -2.38 16.54 -13.84
N GLY A 96 -2.54 17.00 -12.60
CA GLY A 96 -3.55 18.00 -12.22
C GLY A 96 -4.83 17.45 -11.63
N ILE A 97 -5.11 16.13 -11.71
CA ILE A 97 -6.30 15.52 -11.10
C ILE A 97 -6.27 15.70 -9.58
N ARG A 98 -5.09 15.58 -8.98
CA ARG A 98 -4.91 15.76 -7.54
C ARG A 98 -5.25 17.17 -7.09
N ALA A 99 -4.82 18.20 -7.83
CA ALA A 99 -5.15 19.60 -7.54
C ALA A 99 -6.67 19.85 -7.66
N PHE A 100 -7.29 19.28 -8.69
CA PHE A 100 -8.74 19.33 -8.87
C PHE A 100 -9.50 18.66 -7.70
N MET A 101 -9.04 17.47 -7.27
CA MET A 101 -9.62 16.76 -6.14
C MET A 101 -9.41 17.49 -4.82
N GLN A 102 -8.27 18.14 -4.60
CA GLN A 102 -8.04 18.97 -3.41
C GLN A 102 -9.02 20.14 -3.30
N GLN A 103 -9.41 20.74 -4.42
CA GLN A 103 -10.36 21.84 -4.43
C GLN A 103 -11.81 21.41 -4.17
N HIS A 104 -12.21 20.21 -4.65
CA HIS A 104 -13.58 19.75 -4.59
C HIS A 104 -13.85 18.74 -3.47
N ILE A 105 -12.86 17.89 -3.15
CA ILE A 105 -13.00 16.82 -2.16
C ILE A 105 -11.67 16.68 -1.38
N PRO A 106 -11.34 17.64 -0.47
CA PRO A 106 -10.05 17.64 0.23
C PRO A 106 -9.82 16.38 1.07
N PHE A 107 -10.90 15.74 1.54
CA PHE A 107 -10.86 14.53 2.35
C PHE A 107 -10.36 13.29 1.56
N PHE A 108 -10.53 13.24 0.25
CA PHE A 108 -10.13 12.10 -0.58
C PHE A 108 -8.62 11.90 -0.62
N ASN A 109 -7.84 12.99 -0.67
CA ASN A 109 -6.37 12.91 -0.70
C ASN A 109 -5.77 12.39 0.62
N VAL A 110 -6.48 12.58 1.74
CA VAL A 110 -6.04 12.08 3.06
C VAL A 110 -6.30 10.58 3.21
N ILE A 111 -7.30 10.04 2.52
CA ILE A 111 -7.69 8.63 2.59
C ILE A 111 -7.05 7.80 1.47
N SER A 112 -6.71 8.41 0.33
CA SER A 112 -6.11 7.68 -0.79
C SER A 112 -4.68 7.25 -0.46
N PRO A 113 -4.40 5.93 -0.33
CA PRO A 113 -3.08 5.44 0.03
C PRO A 113 -2.02 5.76 -1.04
N ALA A 114 -2.40 5.76 -2.31
CA ALA A 114 -1.50 6.14 -3.39
C ALA A 114 -1.12 7.63 -3.30
N SER A 115 -2.09 8.51 -2.95
CA SER A 115 -1.81 9.94 -2.72
C SER A 115 -0.90 10.15 -1.51
N LEU A 116 -1.07 9.38 -0.42
CA LEU A 116 -0.23 9.45 0.77
C LEU A 116 1.22 9.03 0.47
N ILE A 117 1.42 8.00 -0.36
CA ILE A 117 2.75 7.56 -0.80
C ILE A 117 3.43 8.67 -1.62
N VAL A 118 2.73 9.22 -2.61
CA VAL A 118 3.24 10.31 -3.46
C VAL A 118 3.57 11.55 -2.61
N ASP A 119 2.67 11.91 -1.66
CA ASP A 119 2.91 13.03 -0.74
C ASP A 119 4.13 12.82 0.15
N SER A 120 4.38 11.58 0.57
CA SER A 120 5.55 11.25 1.38
C SER A 120 6.85 11.47 0.61
N PHE A 121 6.88 11.12 -0.68
CA PHE A 121 8.03 11.42 -1.54
C PHE A 121 8.23 12.94 -1.73
N TYR A 122 7.17 13.70 -1.94
CA TYR A 122 7.26 15.16 -2.02
C TYR A 122 7.71 15.78 -0.70
N ALA A 123 7.18 15.31 0.42
CA ALA A 123 7.57 15.76 1.75
C ALA A 123 9.06 15.54 2.03
N LEU A 124 9.61 14.40 1.63
CA LEU A 124 11.06 14.11 1.77
C LEU A 124 11.91 15.03 0.88
N ASN A 125 11.47 15.32 -0.35
CA ASN A 125 12.20 16.23 -1.23
C ASN A 125 12.15 17.70 -0.77
N MET A 126 11.16 18.08 0.07
CA MET A 126 11.00 19.43 0.62
C MET A 126 11.46 19.54 2.09
N ASP A 127 12.12 18.51 2.63
CA ASP A 127 12.54 18.41 4.03
C ASP A 127 11.41 18.58 5.06
N LEU A 128 10.14 18.30 4.65
CA LEU A 128 8.97 18.36 5.50
C LEU A 128 8.74 17.05 6.26
N VAL A 129 9.64 16.74 7.20
CA VAL A 129 9.66 15.47 7.95
C VAL A 129 8.39 15.25 8.78
N SER A 130 7.75 16.30 9.31
CA SER A 130 6.49 16.18 10.06
C SER A 130 5.36 15.61 9.21
N ARG A 131 5.20 16.13 8.00
CA ARG A 131 4.17 15.66 7.04
C ARG A 131 4.43 14.23 6.57
N TYR A 132 5.69 13.86 6.41
CA TYR A 132 6.06 12.48 6.11
C TYR A 132 5.56 11.51 7.20
N TRP A 133 5.77 11.82 8.49
CA TRP A 133 5.33 10.95 9.59
C TRP A 133 3.80 10.86 9.69
N GLU A 134 3.08 11.94 9.42
CA GLU A 134 1.60 11.92 9.37
C GLU A 134 1.10 10.97 8.27
N ASN A 135 1.71 11.00 7.09
CA ASN A 135 1.37 10.12 5.98
C ASN A 135 1.69 8.65 6.29
N ILE A 136 2.86 8.36 6.87
CA ILE A 136 3.24 7.01 7.29
C ILE A 136 2.27 6.47 8.35
N ALA A 137 1.92 7.28 9.35
CA ALA A 137 0.96 6.88 10.38
C ALA A 137 -0.42 6.57 9.76
N SER A 138 -0.88 7.39 8.82
CA SER A 138 -2.14 7.17 8.10
C SER A 138 -2.13 5.88 7.28
N LEU A 139 -1.03 5.60 6.56
CA LEU A 139 -0.86 4.36 5.81
C LEU A 139 -0.84 3.12 6.72
N LEU A 140 -0.17 3.19 7.87
CA LEU A 140 -0.15 2.12 8.86
C LEU A 140 -1.53 1.85 9.43
N ILE A 141 -2.28 2.90 9.80
CA ILE A 141 -3.65 2.78 10.30
C ILE A 141 -4.54 2.11 9.25
N LEU A 142 -4.47 2.55 7.99
CA LEU A 142 -5.22 1.95 6.89
C LEU A 142 -4.85 0.47 6.69
N SER A 143 -3.56 0.12 6.76
CA SER A 143 -3.09 -1.26 6.64
C SER A 143 -3.63 -2.14 7.77
N VAL A 144 -3.58 -1.66 9.02
CA VAL A 144 -4.11 -2.41 10.18
C VAL A 144 -5.62 -2.61 10.07
N VAL A 145 -6.36 -1.58 9.64
CA VAL A 145 -7.81 -1.67 9.43
C VAL A 145 -8.15 -2.71 8.36
N LEU A 146 -7.47 -2.67 7.20
CA LEU A 146 -7.68 -3.65 6.13
C LEU A 146 -7.32 -5.07 6.56
N LEU A 147 -6.24 -5.23 7.33
CA LEU A 147 -5.84 -6.54 7.86
C LEU A 147 -6.89 -7.08 8.84
N GLY A 148 -7.44 -6.23 9.70
CA GLY A 148 -8.54 -6.57 10.59
C GLY A 148 -9.80 -7.02 9.82
N ILE A 149 -10.17 -6.31 8.76
CA ILE A 149 -11.29 -6.65 7.88
C ILE A 149 -11.03 -8.00 7.19
N SER A 150 -9.82 -8.23 6.69
CA SER A 150 -9.42 -9.48 6.04
C SER A 150 -9.57 -10.69 6.98
N ILE A 151 -9.08 -10.57 8.22
CA ILE A 151 -9.22 -11.62 9.25
C ILE A 151 -10.69 -11.85 9.60
N TRP A 152 -11.49 -10.81 9.71
CA TRP A 152 -12.92 -10.92 10.00
C TRP A 152 -13.68 -11.62 8.87
N LEU A 153 -13.43 -11.26 7.62
CA LEU A 153 -14.02 -11.91 6.44
C LEU A 153 -13.63 -13.39 6.34
N SER A 154 -12.37 -13.70 6.63
CA SER A 154 -11.86 -15.09 6.63
C SER A 154 -12.50 -15.96 7.72
N LYS A 155 -12.82 -15.39 8.89
CA LYS A 155 -13.53 -16.12 9.97
C LYS A 155 -15.00 -16.38 9.64
N GLY A 156 -15.67 -15.48 8.94
CA GLY A 156 -17.08 -15.61 8.55
C GLY A 156 -17.35 -16.74 7.51
N GLY A 157 -16.31 -17.28 6.89
CA GLY A 157 -16.41 -18.37 5.89
C GLY A 157 -16.71 -19.77 6.46
N LYS A 158 -16.82 -19.95 7.78
CA LYS A 158 -17.03 -21.26 8.44
C LYS A 158 -18.49 -21.64 8.67
N ARG A 159 -19.47 -20.90 8.13
CA ARG A 159 -20.90 -21.27 8.22
C ARG A 159 -21.43 -21.68 6.85
N LYS A 160 -21.02 -22.86 6.36
CA LYS A 160 -21.88 -23.84 5.64
C LYS A 160 -21.07 -25.11 5.43
#